data_e8796bfa16bd5a48a3cdf086dceb55e7
#
_entry.id   e8796bfa16bd5a48a3cdf086dceb55e7
#
_cell.length_a   1.000
_cell.length_b   1.000
_cell.length_c   1.000
_cell.angle_alpha   90.00
_cell.angle_beta   90.00
_cell.angle_gamma   90.00
#
_symmetry.space_group_name_H-M   'P 1'
#
loop_
_entity.id
_entity.type
_entity.pdbx_description
1 polymer ?
#
loop_
_entity_poly.entity_id
_entity_poly.type
_entity_poly.pdbx_seq_one_letter_code
_entity_poly.pdbx_strand_id
1 'polypeptide(L)'
;AVAAHAQASNPKATVEAFYRYDQTHSQVFDRASIEARKKWFSPELYRLFQYELKREADYLKKNSTDKPYFGDGLPFQPLQENCENSRGAGRRLSVKQDFQKGNRSVVLATFAYPKPCKNPDPVTYTIGLIRGKAGWQIDDINYGEDTSLKQRLNRKEY
;
A
#
# COMPACT_ATOMS: atom_id res chain seq x y z
N ALA A 1 25.66 -16.59 7.60
CA ALA A 1 24.49 -16.53 8.49
C ALA A 1 23.56 -15.46 7.94
N VAL A 2 22.48 -15.87 7.29
CA VAL A 2 21.41 -14.97 6.85
C VAL A 2 20.65 -14.59 8.10
N ALA A 3 20.77 -13.35 8.56
CA ALA A 3 19.94 -12.83 9.61
C ALA A 3 18.48 -12.90 9.11
N ALA A 4 17.72 -13.87 9.61
CA ALA A 4 16.27 -13.87 9.46
C ALA A 4 15.80 -12.56 10.14
N HIS A 5 15.39 -11.60 9.34
CA HIS A 5 14.75 -10.40 9.86
C HIS A 5 13.49 -10.91 10.56
N ALA A 6 13.49 -10.86 11.88
CA ALA A 6 12.33 -11.20 12.68
C ALA A 6 11.18 -10.34 12.15
N GLN A 7 10.21 -11.01 11.55
CA GLN A 7 9.02 -10.34 11.07
C GLN A 7 8.35 -9.68 12.27
N ALA A 8 7.95 -8.42 12.11
CA ALA A 8 7.44 -7.62 13.19
C ALA A 8 6.39 -8.38 14.01
N SER A 9 6.59 -8.45 15.31
CA SER A 9 5.82 -9.30 16.24
C SER A 9 4.37 -8.83 16.44
N ASN A 10 4.01 -7.65 15.94
CA ASN A 10 2.68 -7.10 16.08
C ASN A 10 2.22 -6.34 14.81
N PRO A 11 0.91 -6.16 14.64
CA PRO A 11 0.34 -5.52 13.44
C PRO A 11 0.82 -4.10 13.19
N LYS A 12 0.90 -3.29 14.26
CA LYS A 12 1.37 -1.91 14.17
C LYS A 12 2.80 -1.84 13.63
N ALA A 13 3.71 -2.65 14.17
CA ALA A 13 5.09 -2.70 13.73
C ALA A 13 5.23 -3.17 12.27
N THR A 14 4.36 -4.08 11.82
CA THR A 14 4.30 -4.50 10.41
C THR A 14 3.95 -3.31 9.50
N VAL A 15 2.93 -2.54 9.84
CA VAL A 15 2.51 -1.37 9.06
C VAL A 15 3.58 -0.28 9.07
N GLU A 16 4.19 0.00 10.22
CA GLU A 16 5.30 0.96 10.32
C GLU A 16 6.48 0.56 9.45
N ALA A 17 6.88 -0.72 9.47
CA ALA A 17 7.98 -1.22 8.65
C ALA A 17 7.66 -1.14 7.15
N PHE A 18 6.45 -1.50 6.77
CA PHE A 18 5.99 -1.39 5.38
C PHE A 18 6.07 0.05 4.86
N TYR A 19 5.49 1.00 5.55
CA TYR A 19 5.49 2.39 5.09
C TYR A 19 6.86 3.08 5.20
N ARG A 20 7.70 2.69 6.16
CA ARG A 20 9.09 3.15 6.19
C ARG A 20 9.85 2.73 4.93
N TYR A 21 9.63 1.53 4.46
CA TYR A 21 10.17 1.06 3.19
C TYR A 21 9.53 1.78 2.00
N ASP A 22 8.20 1.80 1.95
CA ASP A 22 7.44 2.33 0.83
C ASP A 22 7.72 3.81 0.54
N GLN A 23 7.87 4.63 1.60
CA GLN A 23 8.15 6.07 1.47
C GLN A 23 9.52 6.40 0.86
N THR A 24 10.46 5.46 0.87
CA THR A 24 11.84 5.68 0.39
C THR A 24 12.18 4.91 -0.88
N HIS A 25 11.25 4.17 -1.44
CA HIS A 25 11.46 3.33 -2.62
C HIS A 25 10.53 3.73 -3.77
N SER A 26 10.81 3.19 -4.97
CA SER A 26 10.05 3.47 -6.19
C SER A 26 8.53 3.32 -5.98
N GLN A 27 7.80 4.30 -6.49
CA GLN A 27 6.33 4.33 -6.49
C GLN A 27 5.72 3.90 -7.83
N VAL A 28 6.53 3.38 -8.74
CA VAL A 28 6.04 2.87 -10.02
C VAL A 28 5.31 1.54 -9.79
N PHE A 29 4.11 1.41 -10.39
CA PHE A 29 3.38 0.15 -10.38
C PHE A 29 3.98 -0.79 -11.42
N ASP A 30 4.90 -1.64 -11.00
CA ASP A 30 5.55 -2.64 -11.83
C ASP A 30 5.86 -3.91 -11.02
N ARG A 31 6.30 -4.94 -11.72
CA ARG A 31 6.65 -6.23 -11.09
C ARG A 31 7.73 -6.07 -10.03
N ALA A 32 8.78 -5.32 -10.29
CA ALA A 32 9.90 -5.14 -9.37
C ALA A 32 9.44 -4.49 -8.05
N SER A 33 8.61 -3.46 -8.14
CA SER A 33 8.06 -2.74 -6.99
C SER A 33 7.13 -3.61 -6.14
N ILE A 34 6.31 -4.45 -6.77
CA ILE A 34 5.42 -5.39 -6.05
C ILE A 34 6.23 -6.52 -5.40
N GLU A 35 7.18 -7.12 -6.11
CA GLU A 35 8.06 -8.17 -5.56
C GLU A 35 8.86 -7.67 -4.34
N ALA A 36 9.38 -6.45 -4.39
CA ALA A 36 10.12 -5.85 -3.29
C ALA A 36 9.28 -5.70 -2.01
N ARG A 37 7.95 -5.63 -2.14
CA ARG A 37 6.99 -5.46 -1.03
C ARG A 37 6.28 -6.76 -0.63
N LYS A 38 6.49 -7.84 -1.34
CA LYS A 38 5.81 -9.13 -1.18
C LYS A 38 5.75 -9.63 0.25
N LYS A 39 6.83 -9.48 1.01
CA LYS A 39 6.92 -9.97 2.40
C LYS A 39 5.87 -9.38 3.34
N TRP A 40 5.35 -8.20 3.02
CA TRP A 40 4.33 -7.52 3.83
C TRP A 40 2.90 -7.87 3.41
N PHE A 41 2.70 -8.50 2.26
CA PHE A 41 1.37 -8.80 1.73
C PHE A 41 0.90 -10.20 2.12
N SER A 42 -0.41 -10.31 2.40
CA SER A 42 -1.04 -11.62 2.49
C SER A 42 -0.90 -12.37 1.16
N PRO A 43 -0.93 -13.71 1.17
CA PRO A 43 -0.90 -14.48 -0.07
C PRO A 43 -2.01 -14.08 -1.06
N GLU A 44 -3.20 -13.77 -0.57
CA GLU A 44 -4.32 -13.33 -1.40
C GLU A 44 -4.05 -11.96 -2.03
N LEU A 45 -3.63 -10.96 -1.25
CA LEU A 45 -3.33 -9.63 -1.77
C LEU A 45 -2.20 -9.68 -2.80
N TYR A 46 -1.16 -10.45 -2.54
CA TYR A 46 -0.07 -10.65 -3.49
C TYR A 46 -0.56 -11.30 -4.81
N ARG A 47 -1.42 -12.31 -4.73
CA ARG A 47 -2.04 -12.93 -5.91
C ARG A 47 -2.84 -11.93 -6.73
N LEU A 48 -3.59 -11.04 -6.09
CA LEU A 48 -4.35 -9.98 -6.77
C LEU A 48 -3.42 -9.01 -7.50
N PHE A 49 -2.27 -8.66 -6.92
CA PHE A 49 -1.27 -7.85 -7.63
C PHE A 49 -0.67 -8.57 -8.84
N GLN A 50 -0.40 -9.86 -8.74
CA GLN A 50 0.09 -10.64 -9.90
C GLN A 50 -0.94 -10.66 -11.03
N TYR A 51 -2.21 -10.81 -10.68
CA TYR A 51 -3.30 -10.74 -11.66
C TYR A 51 -3.40 -9.36 -12.31
N GLU A 52 -3.30 -8.29 -11.52
CA GLU A 52 -3.34 -6.91 -12.04
C GLU A 52 -2.17 -6.60 -12.97
N LEU A 53 -0.96 -7.00 -12.62
CA LEU A 53 0.22 -6.84 -13.48
C LEU A 53 0.02 -7.51 -14.84
N LYS A 54 -0.56 -8.70 -14.86
CA LYS A 54 -0.90 -9.41 -16.11
C LYS A 54 -2.00 -8.67 -16.88
N ARG A 55 -3.06 -8.28 -16.22
CA ARG A 55 -4.21 -7.57 -16.83
C ARG A 55 -3.76 -6.26 -17.47
N GLU A 56 -2.94 -5.48 -16.78
CA GLU A 56 -2.38 -4.24 -17.29
C GLU A 56 -1.51 -4.48 -18.53
N ALA A 57 -0.63 -5.48 -18.49
CA ALA A 57 0.22 -5.83 -19.63
C ALA A 57 -0.61 -6.27 -20.85
N ASP A 58 -1.65 -7.06 -20.65
CA ASP A 58 -2.55 -7.51 -21.72
C ASP A 58 -3.38 -6.34 -22.30
N TYR A 59 -3.80 -5.41 -21.47
CA TYR A 59 -4.51 -4.19 -21.90
C TYR A 59 -3.61 -3.29 -22.76
N LEU A 60 -2.40 -2.99 -22.29
CA LEU A 60 -1.46 -2.10 -22.99
C LEU A 60 -0.95 -2.67 -24.31
N LYS A 61 -0.95 -3.97 -24.51
CA LYS A 61 -0.67 -4.57 -25.83
C LYS A 61 -1.67 -4.13 -26.89
N LYS A 62 -2.92 -3.88 -26.52
CA LYS A 62 -4.01 -3.47 -27.40
C LYS A 62 -4.22 -1.96 -27.43
N ASN A 63 -3.77 -1.27 -26.39
CA ASN A 63 -4.02 0.15 -26.14
C ASN A 63 -2.70 0.84 -25.72
N SER A 64 -1.69 0.80 -26.60
CA SER A 64 -0.29 1.17 -26.27
C SER A 64 -0.09 2.64 -25.88
N THR A 65 -1.06 3.52 -26.22
CA THR A 65 -1.02 4.95 -25.88
C THR A 65 -1.81 5.29 -24.63
N ASP A 66 -2.52 4.32 -24.08
CA ASP A 66 -3.36 4.56 -22.91
C ASP A 66 -2.53 4.57 -21.62
N LYS A 67 -3.05 5.30 -20.63
CA LYS A 67 -2.52 5.25 -19.29
C LYS A 67 -3.05 4.01 -18.56
N PRO A 68 -2.18 3.20 -17.95
CA PRO A 68 -2.63 2.06 -17.17
C PRO A 68 -3.42 2.49 -15.93
N TYR A 69 -4.24 1.60 -15.39
CA TYR A 69 -5.09 1.90 -14.23
C TYR A 69 -4.32 2.42 -13.02
N PHE A 70 -3.16 1.82 -12.72
CA PHE A 70 -2.25 2.30 -11.67
C PHE A 70 -1.10 3.14 -12.23
N GLY A 71 -1.34 3.86 -13.33
CA GLY A 71 -0.32 4.69 -13.99
C GLY A 71 0.13 5.92 -13.18
N ASP A 72 -0.60 6.29 -12.14
CA ASP A 72 -0.20 7.34 -11.19
C ASP A 72 0.74 6.84 -10.10
N GLY A 73 0.96 5.53 -10.02
CA GLY A 73 1.86 4.91 -9.06
C GLY A 73 1.21 3.85 -8.18
N LEU A 74 2.00 3.38 -7.21
CA LEU A 74 1.56 2.39 -6.25
C LEU A 74 0.41 2.90 -5.37
N PRO A 75 -0.60 2.05 -5.08
CA PRO A 75 -1.82 2.47 -4.39
C PRO A 75 -1.71 2.43 -2.86
N PHE A 76 -0.56 2.72 -2.28
CA PHE A 76 -0.32 2.55 -0.84
C PHE A 76 -0.37 3.85 -0.04
N GLN A 77 -0.13 4.96 -0.70
CA GLN A 77 -0.10 6.28 -0.08
C GLN A 77 -1.01 7.26 -0.82
N PRO A 78 -1.51 8.30 -0.13
CA PRO A 78 -2.25 9.36 -0.80
C PRO A 78 -1.39 10.05 -1.86
N LEU A 79 -1.99 10.39 -3.00
CA LEU A 79 -1.34 11.20 -4.04
C LEU A 79 -1.14 12.64 -3.53
N GLN A 80 0.01 13.23 -3.87
CA GLN A 80 0.35 14.61 -3.49
C GLN A 80 0.23 15.56 -4.67
N GLU A 81 -0.97 15.82 -5.11
CA GLU A 81 -1.20 16.65 -6.29
C GLU A 81 -0.84 18.14 -6.11
N ASN A 82 -0.72 18.63 -4.88
CA ASN A 82 -0.62 20.07 -4.60
C ASN A 82 0.59 20.49 -3.73
N CYS A 83 1.61 19.67 -3.64
CA CYS A 83 2.77 19.96 -2.81
C CYS A 83 4.06 19.91 -3.64
N GLU A 84 4.44 21.06 -4.20
CA GLU A 84 5.54 21.20 -5.17
C GLU A 84 6.91 20.71 -4.67
N ASN A 85 7.09 20.60 -3.36
CA ASN A 85 8.36 20.18 -2.73
C ASN A 85 8.31 18.79 -2.08
N SER A 86 7.26 18.02 -2.32
CA SER A 86 7.06 16.76 -1.63
C SER A 86 7.51 15.54 -2.42
N ARG A 87 8.78 15.43 -2.69
CA ARG A 87 9.40 14.17 -3.15
C ARG A 87 9.43 13.12 -2.02
N GLY A 88 8.29 12.84 -1.39
CA GLY A 88 8.20 11.87 -0.30
C GLY A 88 8.85 12.29 1.02
N ALA A 89 9.78 13.22 1.01
CA ALA A 89 10.42 13.75 2.19
C ALA A 89 9.51 14.74 2.90
N GLY A 90 9.08 14.41 4.11
CA GLY A 90 8.31 15.31 4.97
C GLY A 90 6.88 14.90 5.29
N ARG A 91 6.36 13.81 4.71
CA ARG A 91 5.10 13.21 5.20
C ARG A 91 5.33 12.62 6.58
N ARG A 92 4.55 13.04 7.53
CA ARG A 92 4.53 12.42 8.85
C ARG A 92 3.54 11.28 8.84
N LEU A 93 4.04 10.08 9.00
CA LEU A 93 3.24 8.89 9.22
C LEU A 93 2.98 8.73 10.71
N SER A 94 1.71 8.56 11.08
CA SER A 94 1.29 8.14 12.40
C SER A 94 0.54 6.82 12.28
N VAL A 95 0.91 5.83 13.07
CA VAL A 95 0.31 4.49 13.02
C VAL A 95 -0.28 4.16 14.39
N LYS A 96 -1.55 3.78 14.40
CA LYS A 96 -2.28 3.41 15.61
C LYS A 96 -2.98 2.08 15.42
N GLN A 97 -2.78 1.13 16.34
CA GLN A 97 -3.58 -0.09 16.35
C GLN A 97 -4.99 0.21 16.85
N ASP A 98 -5.99 -0.17 16.08
CA ASP A 98 -7.40 0.07 16.38
C ASP A 98 -8.11 -1.18 16.90
N PHE A 99 -7.83 -2.34 16.31
CA PHE A 99 -8.49 -3.59 16.63
C PHE A 99 -7.56 -4.79 16.44
N GLN A 100 -7.70 -5.79 17.31
CA GLN A 100 -7.08 -7.11 17.13
C GLN A 100 -7.94 -8.19 17.76
N LYS A 101 -8.27 -9.23 16.98
CA LYS A 101 -8.97 -10.42 17.48
C LYS A 101 -8.52 -11.64 16.67
N GLY A 102 -7.97 -12.64 17.36
CA GLY A 102 -7.48 -13.86 16.71
C GLY A 102 -6.38 -13.54 15.69
N ASN A 103 -6.58 -13.98 14.47
CA ASN A 103 -5.66 -13.79 13.35
C ASN A 103 -5.95 -12.54 12.51
N ARG A 104 -6.79 -11.62 12.97
CA ARG A 104 -7.13 -10.38 12.28
C ARG A 104 -6.80 -9.17 13.12
N SER A 105 -6.37 -8.10 12.44
CA SER A 105 -6.12 -6.82 13.06
C SER A 105 -6.46 -5.68 12.11
N VAL A 106 -6.78 -4.54 12.69
CA VAL A 106 -6.97 -3.27 11.98
C VAL A 106 -6.01 -2.24 12.55
N VAL A 107 -5.29 -1.56 11.69
CA VAL A 107 -4.33 -0.52 12.04
C VAL A 107 -4.66 0.73 11.23
N LEU A 108 -4.66 1.88 11.88
CA LEU A 108 -4.87 3.18 11.23
C LEU A 108 -3.53 3.79 10.86
N ALA A 109 -3.36 4.13 9.59
CA ALA A 109 -2.20 4.84 9.08
C ALA A 109 -2.63 6.25 8.66
N THR A 110 -2.14 7.26 9.35
CA THR A 110 -2.46 8.67 9.09
C THR A 110 -1.28 9.38 8.47
N PHE A 111 -1.51 10.00 7.32
CA PHE A 111 -0.54 10.75 6.55
C PHE A 111 -0.82 12.24 6.72
N ALA A 112 0.08 12.95 7.40
CA ALA A 112 0.02 14.40 7.54
C ALA A 112 1.01 15.07 6.58
N TYR A 113 0.59 16.18 5.99
CA TYR A 113 1.42 16.95 5.06
C TYR A 113 2.13 18.08 5.79
N PRO A 114 3.44 18.31 5.53
CA PRO A 114 4.13 19.45 6.09
C PRO A 114 3.63 20.76 5.46
N LYS A 115 3.64 21.83 6.24
CA LYS A 115 3.49 23.17 5.65
C LYS A 115 4.70 23.43 4.72
N PRO A 116 4.54 24.06 3.53
CA PRO A 116 3.38 24.88 3.10
C PRO A 116 2.43 24.18 2.12
N CYS A 117 2.18 22.89 2.22
CA CYS A 117 1.23 22.21 1.36
C CYS A 117 -0.16 22.87 1.47
N LYS A 118 -0.81 23.10 0.32
CA LYS A 118 -2.09 23.82 0.25
C LYS A 118 -3.27 23.03 0.82
N ASN A 119 -3.13 21.72 0.99
CA ASN A 119 -4.17 20.89 1.58
C ASN A 119 -3.62 20.22 2.85
N PRO A 120 -3.78 20.88 4.02
CA PRO A 120 -3.16 20.43 5.27
C PRO A 120 -3.90 19.29 5.98
N ASP A 121 -5.08 18.87 5.50
CA ASP A 121 -5.89 17.86 6.18
C ASP A 121 -5.21 16.50 6.12
N PRO A 122 -5.00 15.82 7.27
CA PRO A 122 -4.44 14.48 7.30
C PRO A 122 -5.36 13.48 6.62
N VAL A 123 -4.78 12.51 5.95
CA VAL A 123 -5.50 11.39 5.34
C VAL A 123 -5.24 10.12 6.14
N THR A 124 -6.30 9.43 6.56
CA THR A 124 -6.20 8.17 7.30
C THR A 124 -6.67 7.00 6.44
N TYR A 125 -5.79 6.01 6.30
CA TYR A 125 -6.13 4.71 5.72
C TYR A 125 -6.34 3.68 6.82
N THR A 126 -7.32 2.83 6.63
CA THR A 126 -7.58 1.69 7.53
C THR A 126 -6.93 0.45 6.93
N ILE A 127 -5.90 -0.08 7.60
CA ILE A 127 -5.11 -1.21 7.12
C ILE A 127 -5.62 -2.47 7.80
N GLY A 128 -6.17 -3.40 7.00
CA GLY A 128 -6.55 -4.73 7.46
C GLY A 128 -5.36 -5.68 7.37
N LEU A 129 -5.08 -6.40 8.46
CA LEU A 129 -4.02 -7.40 8.51
C LEU A 129 -4.56 -8.78 8.87
N ILE A 130 -3.87 -9.78 8.38
CA ILE A 130 -4.10 -11.18 8.73
C ILE A 130 -2.82 -11.80 9.24
N ARG A 131 -2.93 -12.64 10.25
CA ARG A 131 -1.81 -13.41 10.80
C ARG A 131 -1.77 -14.79 10.17
N GLY A 132 -0.71 -15.07 9.44
CA GLY A 132 -0.41 -16.37 8.86
C GLY A 132 0.89 -16.96 9.42
N LYS A 133 1.42 -17.97 8.75
CA LYS A 133 2.71 -18.61 9.10
C LYS A 133 3.89 -17.64 9.07
N ALA A 134 3.80 -16.63 8.20
CA ALA A 134 4.82 -15.60 8.04
C ALA A 134 4.64 -14.40 9.00
N GLY A 135 3.74 -14.49 9.99
CA GLY A 135 3.40 -13.41 10.90
C GLY A 135 2.27 -12.53 10.38
N TRP A 136 2.22 -11.27 10.84
CA TRP A 136 1.21 -10.31 10.40
C TRP A 136 1.53 -9.78 9.01
N GLN A 137 0.53 -9.80 8.13
CA GLN A 137 0.65 -9.32 6.75
C GLN A 137 -0.55 -8.46 6.38
N ILE A 138 -0.31 -7.45 5.55
CA ILE A 138 -1.34 -6.55 5.02
C ILE A 138 -2.22 -7.36 4.07
N ASP A 139 -3.52 -7.34 4.33
CA ASP A 139 -4.53 -8.06 3.55
C ASP A 139 -5.41 -7.12 2.72
N ASP A 140 -5.66 -5.91 3.23
CA ASP A 140 -6.40 -4.88 2.49
C ASP A 140 -6.04 -3.47 3.00
N ILE A 141 -6.29 -2.47 2.17
CA ILE A 141 -6.19 -1.05 2.52
C ILE A 141 -7.53 -0.40 2.17
N ASN A 142 -8.22 0.12 3.18
CA ASN A 142 -9.43 0.90 2.98
C ASN A 142 -9.07 2.39 2.96
N TYR A 143 -9.44 3.05 1.88
CA TYR A 143 -9.13 4.48 1.64
C TYR A 143 -10.18 5.43 2.20
N GLY A 144 -11.25 4.91 2.77
CA GLY A 144 -12.47 5.64 3.07
C GLY A 144 -13.45 5.61 1.89
N GLU A 145 -14.64 6.19 2.07
CA GLU A 145 -15.68 6.28 1.02
C GLU A 145 -16.04 4.92 0.39
N ASP A 146 -16.08 3.87 1.21
CA ASP A 146 -16.42 2.50 0.81
C ASP A 146 -15.53 1.90 -0.28
N THR A 147 -14.31 2.42 -0.43
CA THR A 147 -13.35 1.94 -1.43
C THR A 147 -12.13 1.30 -0.77
N SER A 148 -11.79 0.08 -1.18
CA SER A 148 -10.58 -0.60 -0.73
C SER A 148 -9.67 -1.04 -1.88
N LEU A 149 -8.42 -1.36 -1.54
CA LEU A 149 -7.45 -1.88 -2.49
C LEU A 149 -7.93 -3.18 -3.13
N LYS A 150 -8.46 -4.11 -2.35
CA LYS A 150 -9.03 -5.36 -2.90
C LYS A 150 -10.19 -5.11 -3.85
N GLN A 151 -11.07 -4.16 -3.55
CA GLN A 151 -12.15 -3.78 -4.47
C GLN A 151 -11.60 -3.24 -5.79
N ARG A 152 -10.58 -2.38 -5.73
CA ARG A 152 -9.91 -1.85 -6.93
C ARG A 152 -9.25 -2.96 -7.76
N LEU A 153 -8.55 -3.90 -7.10
CA LEU A 153 -7.89 -5.03 -7.77
C LEU A 153 -8.89 -6.06 -8.33
N ASN A 154 -10.08 -6.17 -7.73
CA ASN A 154 -11.15 -7.08 -8.17
C ASN A 154 -12.18 -6.43 -9.10
N ARG A 155 -11.96 -5.20 -9.57
CA ARG A 155 -12.89 -4.56 -10.50
C ARG A 155 -13.07 -5.40 -11.77
N LYS A 156 -14.27 -5.38 -12.35
CA LYS A 156 -14.60 -6.16 -13.54
C LYS A 156 -14.08 -5.52 -14.83
N GLU A 157 -14.02 -4.20 -14.86
CA GLU A 157 -13.58 -3.42 -16.03
C GLU A 157 -12.14 -2.94 -15.82
N TYR A 158 -11.44 -2.78 -16.93
CA TYR A 158 -10.09 -2.23 -16.91
C TYR A 158 -10.14 -0.71 -16.73
#